data_ef4ac807dc77b36dc0633c50f8f3f4a6
#
_entry.id   ef4ac807dc77b36dc0633c50f8f3f4a6
#
_cell.length_a   1.000
_cell.length_b   1.000
_cell.length_c   1.000
_cell.angle_alpha   90.00
_cell.angle_beta   90.00
_cell.angle_gamma   90.00
#
_symmetry.space_group_name_H-M   'P 1'
#
loop_
_entity.id
_entity.type
_entity.pdbx_description
1 polymer ?
#
loop_
_entity_poly.entity_id
_entity_poly.type
_entity_poly.pdbx_seq_one_letter_code
_entity_poly.pdbx_strand_id
1 'polypeptide(L)'
;HIIAKEMGGNLRITSGPVLERVGDLAAILTNLSEGDVFFIDEIHRMNHLVEEALYPAMEDFELDIIIGQGPSAKTIKLPVPRFTLVGATTRAGLLSSPLRDRFGIIGHLDFYGTKELVHIVKRSGIIMNIDIDDDAGEEIARRSRGTPRIVNRLLKRVRDFAQVGEGKVTRSVARKALDALEVDSAGLD
;
A
#
# COMPACT_ATOMS: atom_id res chain seq x y z
N HIS A 1 2.21 4.57 6.55
CA HIS A 1 2.96 4.75 7.80
C HIS A 1 3.97 5.90 7.72
N ILE A 2 4.84 5.96 6.67
CA ILE A 2 5.87 7.02 6.57
C ILE A 2 5.22 8.39 6.52
N ILE A 3 4.24 8.61 5.64
CA ILE A 3 3.52 9.89 5.51
C ILE A 3 2.93 10.34 6.85
N ALA A 4 2.21 9.45 7.54
CA ALA A 4 1.60 9.79 8.83
C ALA A 4 2.65 10.17 9.89
N LYS A 5 3.80 9.45 9.91
CA LYS A 5 4.89 9.75 10.82
C LYS A 5 5.54 11.12 10.53
N GLU A 6 5.77 11.42 9.25
CA GLU A 6 6.36 12.70 8.84
C GLU A 6 5.40 13.88 9.11
N MET A 7 4.08 13.65 9.01
CA MET A 7 3.05 14.65 9.29
C MET A 7 2.69 14.76 10.78
N GLY A 8 3.17 13.84 11.62
CA GLY A 8 2.88 13.85 13.05
C GLY A 8 1.45 13.42 13.42
N GLY A 9 0.69 12.86 12.48
CA GLY A 9 -0.68 12.38 12.68
C GLY A 9 -0.77 10.86 12.86
N ASN A 10 -1.92 10.39 13.34
CA ASN A 10 -2.20 8.96 13.36
C ASN A 10 -2.58 8.46 11.97
N LEU A 11 -2.45 7.15 11.76
CA LEU A 11 -2.80 6.51 10.49
C LEU A 11 -4.06 5.67 10.66
N ARG A 12 -5.09 5.96 9.88
CA ARG A 12 -6.25 5.10 9.68
C ARG A 12 -6.18 4.45 8.32
N ILE A 13 -6.32 3.14 8.27
CA ILE A 13 -6.19 2.34 7.04
C ILE A 13 -7.50 1.62 6.77
N THR A 14 -7.95 1.69 5.54
CA THR A 14 -9.03 0.86 5.01
C THR A 14 -8.74 0.50 3.54
N SER A 15 -9.67 -0.15 2.88
CA SER A 15 -9.60 -0.40 1.43
C SER A 15 -10.94 -0.08 0.76
N GLY A 16 -10.90 0.25 -0.54
CA GLY A 16 -12.09 0.54 -1.31
C GLY A 16 -13.20 -0.51 -1.17
N PRO A 17 -12.91 -1.81 -1.31
CA PRO A 17 -13.93 -2.87 -1.15
C PRO A 17 -14.56 -2.99 0.24
N VAL A 18 -13.92 -2.50 1.28
CA VAL A 18 -14.44 -2.55 2.67
C VAL A 18 -15.45 -1.45 2.92
N LEU A 19 -15.37 -0.36 2.17
CA LEU A 19 -16.28 0.78 2.25
C LEU A 19 -17.53 0.50 1.40
N GLU A 20 -18.46 -0.26 1.93
CA GLU A 20 -19.67 -0.68 1.20
C GLU A 20 -20.78 0.38 1.28
N ARG A 21 -20.86 1.11 2.38
CA ARG A 21 -21.92 2.08 2.67
C ARG A 21 -21.36 3.40 3.17
N VAL A 22 -22.11 4.47 2.98
CA VAL A 22 -21.77 5.82 3.49
C VAL A 22 -21.57 5.79 5.02
N GLY A 23 -22.31 4.94 5.73
CA GLY A 23 -22.15 4.75 7.18
C GLY A 23 -20.77 4.22 7.59
N ASP A 24 -20.15 3.38 6.78
CA ASP A 24 -18.79 2.85 7.04
C ASP A 24 -17.76 3.98 6.94
N LEU A 25 -17.90 4.83 5.92
CA LEU A 25 -17.08 6.02 5.76
C LEU A 25 -17.28 7.00 6.91
N ALA A 26 -18.54 7.25 7.28
CA ALA A 26 -18.89 8.14 8.39
C ALA A 26 -18.27 7.67 9.72
N ALA A 27 -18.36 6.38 10.01
CA ALA A 27 -17.76 5.81 11.21
C ALA A 27 -16.25 6.00 11.30
N ILE A 28 -15.55 6.01 10.16
CA ILE A 28 -14.10 6.27 10.13
C ILE A 28 -13.83 7.76 10.29
N LEU A 29 -14.45 8.60 9.44
CA LEU A 29 -14.15 10.03 9.36
C LEU A 29 -14.48 10.78 10.66
N THR A 30 -15.58 10.44 11.32
CA THR A 30 -15.96 11.07 12.59
C THR A 30 -15.08 10.67 13.79
N ASN A 31 -14.30 9.59 13.64
CA ASN A 31 -13.32 9.13 14.64
C ASN A 31 -11.88 9.54 14.33
N LEU A 32 -11.66 10.38 13.33
CA LEU A 32 -10.35 10.98 13.07
C LEU A 32 -10.08 12.11 14.07
N SER A 33 -8.81 12.40 14.25
CA SER A 33 -8.31 13.61 14.93
C SER A 33 -7.75 14.59 13.91
N GLU A 34 -7.61 15.85 14.29
CA GLU A 34 -6.98 16.87 13.45
C GLU A 34 -5.56 16.45 13.03
N GLY A 35 -5.28 16.48 11.73
CA GLY A 35 -3.99 16.10 11.17
C GLY A 35 -3.77 14.60 10.95
N ASP A 36 -4.77 13.76 11.24
CA ASP A 36 -4.67 12.33 10.94
C ASP A 36 -4.56 12.05 9.44
N VAL A 37 -3.95 10.93 9.11
CA VAL A 37 -3.86 10.41 7.73
C VAL A 37 -4.86 9.27 7.55
N PHE A 38 -5.77 9.45 6.61
CA PHE A 38 -6.71 8.42 6.18
C PHE A 38 -6.23 7.78 4.87
N PHE A 39 -5.88 6.50 4.92
CA PHE A 39 -5.36 5.75 3.78
C PHE A 39 -6.40 4.76 3.27
N ILE A 40 -6.70 4.83 1.97
CA ILE A 40 -7.60 3.91 1.29
C ILE A 40 -6.80 3.13 0.24
N ASP A 41 -6.61 1.82 0.48
CA ASP A 41 -6.01 0.93 -0.51
C ASP A 41 -7.04 0.51 -1.57
N GLU A 42 -6.58 0.28 -2.81
CA GLU A 42 -7.43 -0.05 -3.97
C GLU A 42 -8.66 0.88 -4.09
N ILE A 43 -8.43 2.18 -3.95
CA ILE A 43 -9.48 3.21 -3.90
C ILE A 43 -10.41 3.17 -5.13
N HIS A 44 -9.92 2.69 -6.29
CA HIS A 44 -10.72 2.52 -7.51
C HIS A 44 -11.84 1.46 -7.37
N ARG A 45 -11.84 0.67 -6.30
CA ARG A 45 -12.87 -0.34 -6.01
C ARG A 45 -13.90 0.14 -4.98
N MET A 46 -13.85 1.39 -4.61
CA MET A 46 -14.84 1.99 -3.71
C MET A 46 -16.21 2.05 -4.38
N ASN A 47 -17.27 1.85 -3.62
CA ASN A 47 -18.63 1.99 -4.09
C ASN A 47 -18.89 3.46 -4.51
N HIS A 48 -19.58 3.68 -5.62
CA HIS A 48 -19.86 5.02 -6.15
C HIS A 48 -20.58 5.93 -5.15
N LEU A 49 -21.55 5.41 -4.40
CA LEU A 49 -22.26 6.19 -3.38
C LEU A 49 -21.34 6.64 -2.23
N VAL A 50 -20.37 5.80 -1.86
CA VAL A 50 -19.37 6.15 -0.87
C VAL A 50 -18.36 7.15 -1.42
N GLU A 51 -18.00 7.01 -2.69
CA GLU A 51 -17.15 7.95 -3.40
C GLU A 51 -17.76 9.34 -3.45
N GLU A 52 -19.04 9.46 -3.81
CA GLU A 52 -19.76 10.74 -3.80
C GLU A 52 -19.86 11.37 -2.41
N ALA A 53 -20.08 10.55 -1.38
CA ALA A 53 -20.07 11.01 0.01
C ALA A 53 -18.70 11.50 0.49
N LEU A 54 -17.62 11.01 -0.12
CA LEU A 54 -16.26 11.43 0.22
C LEU A 54 -15.92 12.83 -0.31
N TYR A 55 -16.56 13.30 -1.38
CA TYR A 55 -16.24 14.59 -2.01
C TYR A 55 -16.39 15.78 -1.05
N PRO A 56 -17.52 15.99 -0.38
CA PRO A 56 -17.65 17.10 0.59
C PRO A 56 -16.70 16.93 1.78
N ALA A 57 -16.36 15.70 2.17
CA ALA A 57 -15.37 15.48 3.22
C ALA A 57 -13.95 15.90 2.81
N MET A 58 -13.61 15.80 1.50
CA MET A 58 -12.32 16.26 0.97
C MET A 58 -12.24 17.77 0.79
N GLU A 59 -13.35 18.41 0.41
CA GLU A 59 -13.39 19.83 0.07
C GLU A 59 -13.72 20.71 1.28
N ASP A 60 -14.79 20.37 2.01
CA ASP A 60 -15.40 21.20 3.04
C ASP A 60 -15.20 20.64 4.45
N PHE A 61 -14.63 19.45 4.61
CA PHE A 61 -14.53 18.72 5.88
C PHE A 61 -15.91 18.49 6.53
N GLU A 62 -16.89 18.19 5.69
CA GLU A 62 -18.26 17.85 6.08
C GLU A 62 -18.68 16.54 5.42
N LEU A 63 -19.52 15.77 6.08
CA LEU A 63 -20.11 14.56 5.55
C LEU A 63 -21.63 14.69 5.53
N ASP A 64 -22.25 14.52 4.39
CA ASP A 64 -23.69 14.55 4.24
C ASP A 64 -24.30 13.18 4.54
N ILE A 65 -25.15 13.09 5.56
CA ILE A 65 -25.86 11.87 5.94
C ILE A 65 -27.36 12.08 5.79
N ILE A 66 -28.02 11.17 5.09
CA ILE A 66 -29.46 11.16 4.94
C ILE A 66 -30.05 10.32 6.09
N ILE A 67 -30.89 10.96 6.94
CA ILE A 67 -31.61 10.31 8.03
C ILE A 67 -33.08 10.26 7.69
N GLY A 68 -33.69 9.08 7.88
CA GLY A 68 -35.10 8.83 7.54
C GLY A 68 -35.28 8.23 6.15
N GLN A 69 -36.52 8.05 5.75
CA GLN A 69 -36.91 7.47 4.46
C GLN A 69 -38.05 8.29 3.83
N GLY A 70 -38.13 8.26 2.49
CA GLY A 70 -39.19 8.91 1.73
C GLY A 70 -39.19 10.45 1.87
N PRO A 71 -40.34 11.11 1.73
CA PRO A 71 -40.46 12.57 1.73
C PRO A 71 -40.04 13.27 3.01
N SER A 72 -39.90 12.51 4.12
CA SER A 72 -39.47 13.02 5.43
C SER A 72 -37.98 12.87 5.68
N ALA A 73 -37.21 12.36 4.71
CA ALA A 73 -35.76 12.25 4.82
C ALA A 73 -35.12 13.63 4.96
N LYS A 74 -34.17 13.74 5.89
CA LYS A 74 -33.41 14.98 6.14
C LYS A 74 -31.93 14.70 5.94
N THR A 75 -31.25 15.59 5.23
CA THR A 75 -29.80 15.60 5.15
C THR A 75 -29.23 16.32 6.37
N ILE A 76 -28.33 15.67 7.07
CA ILE A 76 -27.57 16.26 8.19
C ILE A 76 -26.11 16.33 7.77
N LYS A 77 -25.50 17.50 7.95
CA LYS A 77 -24.07 17.72 7.77
C LYS A 77 -23.32 17.41 9.05
N LEU A 78 -22.44 16.43 8.99
CA LEU A 78 -21.55 16.07 10.10
C LEU A 78 -20.17 16.72 9.85
N PRO A 79 -19.68 17.54 10.76
CA PRO A 79 -18.32 18.07 10.65
C PRO A 79 -17.29 16.93 10.83
N VAL A 80 -16.26 16.97 10.02
CA VAL A 80 -15.13 16.03 10.04
C VAL A 80 -13.87 16.81 10.39
N PRO A 81 -13.00 16.31 11.28
CA PRO A 81 -11.71 16.95 11.53
C PRO A 81 -10.90 17.08 10.23
N ARG A 82 -10.01 18.06 10.16
CA ARG A 82 -9.11 18.19 9.00
C ARG A 82 -8.14 17.02 8.97
N PHE A 83 -8.13 16.30 7.86
CA PHE A 83 -7.32 15.10 7.66
C PHE A 83 -6.61 15.14 6.31
N THR A 84 -5.62 14.28 6.13
CA THR A 84 -4.98 14.05 4.83
C THR A 84 -5.48 12.73 4.26
N LEU A 85 -6.14 12.78 3.10
CA LEU A 85 -6.52 11.59 2.36
C LEU A 85 -5.35 11.10 1.50
N VAL A 86 -5.05 9.81 1.61
CA VAL A 86 -4.08 9.11 0.74
C VAL A 86 -4.76 7.92 0.09
N GLY A 87 -4.92 7.95 -1.21
CA GLY A 87 -5.46 6.84 -2.00
C GLY A 87 -4.35 6.07 -2.70
N ALA A 88 -4.41 4.75 -2.67
CA ALA A 88 -3.57 3.89 -3.50
C ALA A 88 -4.40 3.09 -4.50
N THR A 89 -3.87 2.92 -5.70
CA THR A 89 -4.53 2.15 -6.75
C THR A 89 -3.51 1.48 -7.67
N THR A 90 -3.81 0.26 -8.09
CA THR A 90 -3.09 -0.42 -9.17
C THR A 90 -3.65 -0.08 -10.55
N ARG A 91 -4.79 0.62 -10.62
CA ARG A 91 -5.53 0.90 -11.86
C ARG A 91 -6.02 2.36 -11.88
N ALA A 92 -5.09 3.29 -12.03
CA ALA A 92 -5.41 4.73 -12.04
C ALA A 92 -6.48 5.12 -13.08
N GLY A 93 -6.55 4.40 -14.21
CA GLY A 93 -7.57 4.63 -15.25
C GLY A 93 -9.00 4.24 -14.85
N LEU A 94 -9.19 3.53 -13.73
CA LEU A 94 -10.51 3.20 -13.19
C LEU A 94 -11.01 4.19 -12.13
N LEU A 95 -10.17 5.16 -11.74
CA LEU A 95 -10.63 6.24 -10.88
C LEU A 95 -11.56 7.17 -11.68
N SER A 96 -12.67 7.56 -11.08
CA SER A 96 -13.55 8.57 -11.67
C SER A 96 -12.80 9.90 -11.82
N SER A 97 -13.10 10.66 -12.86
CA SER A 97 -12.51 12.00 -13.03
C SER A 97 -12.79 12.91 -11.84
N PRO A 98 -14.03 12.95 -11.29
CA PRO A 98 -14.32 13.79 -10.13
C PRO A 98 -13.48 13.45 -8.89
N LEU A 99 -13.24 12.17 -8.62
CA LEU A 99 -12.37 11.78 -7.51
C LEU A 99 -10.92 12.15 -7.76
N ARG A 100 -10.41 11.86 -8.96
CA ARG A 100 -9.02 12.13 -9.31
C ARG A 100 -8.70 13.61 -9.26
N ASP A 101 -9.60 14.47 -9.73
CA ASP A 101 -9.39 15.91 -9.81
C ASP A 101 -9.38 16.59 -8.42
N ARG A 102 -9.88 15.88 -7.38
CA ARG A 102 -9.83 16.33 -5.98
C ARG A 102 -8.52 16.01 -5.27
N PHE A 103 -7.70 15.12 -5.85
CA PHE A 103 -6.35 14.90 -5.30
C PHE A 103 -5.39 15.98 -5.80
N GLY A 104 -4.80 16.72 -4.87
CA GLY A 104 -3.81 17.76 -5.19
C GLY A 104 -2.47 17.22 -5.67
N ILE A 105 -2.15 15.96 -5.33
CA ILE A 105 -0.89 15.30 -5.68
C ILE A 105 -1.19 13.90 -6.23
N ILE A 106 -0.72 13.63 -7.44
CA ILE A 106 -0.79 12.31 -8.07
C ILE A 106 0.63 11.82 -8.32
N GLY A 107 1.01 10.73 -7.65
CA GLY A 107 2.32 10.09 -7.81
C GLY A 107 2.21 8.80 -8.62
N HIS A 108 3.17 8.58 -9.50
CA HIS A 108 3.36 7.30 -10.19
C HIS A 108 4.53 6.58 -9.54
N LEU A 109 4.36 5.30 -9.23
CA LEU A 109 5.42 4.46 -8.68
C LEU A 109 5.84 3.45 -9.77
N ASP A 110 7.05 3.63 -10.28
CA ASP A 110 7.65 2.73 -11.27
C ASP A 110 8.32 1.51 -10.60
N PHE A 111 8.67 0.53 -11.41
CA PHE A 111 9.48 -0.59 -10.96
C PHE A 111 10.88 -0.12 -10.58
N TYR A 112 11.41 -0.73 -9.53
CA TYR A 112 12.79 -0.46 -9.09
C TYR A 112 13.81 -1.11 -10.02
N GLY A 113 14.91 -0.41 -10.25
CA GLY A 113 16.08 -0.98 -10.94
C GLY A 113 16.80 -2.04 -10.08
N THR A 114 17.57 -2.90 -10.74
CA THR A 114 18.30 -3.98 -10.04
C THR A 114 19.21 -3.44 -8.94
N LYS A 115 19.89 -2.33 -9.16
CA LYS A 115 20.79 -1.70 -8.16
C LYS A 115 20.04 -1.27 -6.91
N GLU A 116 18.89 -0.67 -7.07
CA GLU A 116 18.02 -0.22 -5.95
C GLU A 116 17.49 -1.41 -5.18
N LEU A 117 17.11 -2.48 -5.86
CA LEU A 117 16.66 -3.72 -5.23
C LEU A 117 17.79 -4.42 -4.45
N VAL A 118 19.04 -4.38 -4.93
CA VAL A 118 20.20 -4.86 -4.16
C VAL A 118 20.35 -4.10 -2.85
N HIS A 119 20.16 -2.78 -2.85
CA HIS A 119 20.14 -2.01 -1.60
C HIS A 119 19.05 -2.47 -0.64
N ILE A 120 17.86 -2.77 -1.17
CA ILE A 120 16.74 -3.29 -0.36
C ILE A 120 17.09 -4.67 0.21
N VAL A 121 17.69 -5.58 -0.59
CA VAL A 121 18.15 -6.90 -0.13
C VAL A 121 19.13 -6.76 1.02
N LYS A 122 20.18 -5.94 0.86
CA LYS A 122 21.19 -5.71 1.89
C LYS A 122 20.58 -5.18 3.19
N ARG A 123 19.75 -4.11 3.09
CA ARG A 123 19.08 -3.54 4.26
C ARG A 123 18.18 -4.57 4.95
N SER A 124 17.40 -5.32 4.19
CA SER A 124 16.52 -6.36 4.73
C SER A 124 17.32 -7.51 5.33
N GLY A 125 18.46 -7.87 4.75
CA GLY A 125 19.39 -8.86 5.29
C GLY A 125 19.89 -8.46 6.68
N ILE A 126 20.33 -7.21 6.84
CA ILE A 126 20.77 -6.67 8.14
C ILE A 126 19.64 -6.77 9.17
N ILE A 127 18.42 -6.33 8.81
CA ILE A 127 17.25 -6.35 9.71
C ILE A 127 16.87 -7.79 10.11
N MET A 128 17.04 -8.75 9.21
CA MET A 128 16.75 -10.17 9.46
C MET A 128 17.93 -10.95 10.02
N ASN A 129 19.08 -10.29 10.26
CA ASN A 129 20.33 -10.89 10.72
C ASN A 129 20.79 -12.05 9.81
N ILE A 130 20.82 -11.80 8.49
CA ILE A 130 21.24 -12.76 7.48
C ILE A 130 22.59 -12.31 6.90
N ASP A 131 23.58 -13.19 6.86
CA ASP A 131 24.84 -12.97 6.14
C ASP A 131 24.64 -13.24 4.65
N ILE A 132 24.70 -12.18 3.84
CA ILE A 132 24.43 -12.21 2.40
C ILE A 132 25.62 -11.65 1.62
N ASP A 133 26.15 -12.43 0.72
CA ASP A 133 27.17 -11.96 -0.23
C ASP A 133 26.55 -10.99 -1.26
N ASP A 134 27.35 -10.06 -1.78
CA ASP A 134 26.92 -9.07 -2.76
C ASP A 134 26.33 -9.73 -4.02
N ASP A 135 26.99 -10.77 -4.53
CA ASP A 135 26.54 -11.53 -5.69
C ASP A 135 25.20 -12.26 -5.45
N ALA A 136 24.97 -12.73 -4.24
CA ALA A 136 23.70 -13.34 -3.82
C ALA A 136 22.57 -12.29 -3.82
N GLY A 137 22.87 -11.10 -3.31
CA GLY A 137 21.94 -9.97 -3.33
C GLY A 137 21.53 -9.58 -4.74
N GLU A 138 22.49 -9.58 -5.67
CA GLU A 138 22.25 -9.29 -7.09
C GLU A 138 21.39 -10.37 -7.76
N GLU A 139 21.63 -11.66 -7.48
CA GLU A 139 20.84 -12.76 -8.00
C GLU A 139 19.37 -12.69 -7.53
N ILE A 140 19.14 -12.39 -6.26
CA ILE A 140 17.80 -12.22 -5.71
C ILE A 140 17.11 -10.99 -6.33
N ALA A 141 17.81 -9.86 -6.41
CA ALA A 141 17.28 -8.63 -6.98
C ALA A 141 16.87 -8.80 -8.44
N ARG A 142 17.67 -9.49 -9.26
CA ARG A 142 17.40 -9.73 -10.67
C ARG A 142 16.10 -10.52 -10.88
N ARG A 143 15.85 -11.56 -10.06
CA ARG A 143 14.65 -12.41 -10.14
C ARG A 143 13.43 -11.82 -9.44
N SER A 144 13.48 -10.58 -8.96
CA SER A 144 12.38 -9.97 -8.19
C SER A 144 11.47 -9.04 -9.00
N ARG A 145 11.66 -8.94 -10.31
CA ARG A 145 10.78 -8.23 -11.24
C ARG A 145 10.54 -6.76 -10.86
N GLY A 146 11.56 -6.06 -10.40
CA GLY A 146 11.43 -4.65 -10.05
C GLY A 146 10.61 -4.35 -8.79
N THR A 147 10.25 -5.34 -7.98
CA THR A 147 9.28 -5.18 -6.90
C THR A 147 9.88 -5.46 -5.51
N PRO A 148 9.93 -4.47 -4.60
CA PRO A 148 10.43 -4.65 -3.24
C PRO A 148 9.72 -5.75 -2.43
N ARG A 149 8.41 -5.92 -2.63
CA ARG A 149 7.63 -6.99 -2.00
C ARG A 149 8.14 -8.37 -2.41
N ILE A 150 8.41 -8.56 -3.71
CA ILE A 150 8.94 -9.83 -4.24
C ILE A 150 10.35 -10.05 -3.73
N VAL A 151 11.23 -9.04 -3.78
CA VAL A 151 12.59 -9.12 -3.20
C VAL A 151 12.55 -9.67 -1.77
N ASN A 152 11.75 -9.05 -0.91
CA ASN A 152 11.67 -9.46 0.48
C ASN A 152 11.08 -10.87 0.66
N ARG A 153 10.13 -11.27 -0.19
CA ARG A 153 9.58 -12.63 -0.22
C ARG A 153 10.66 -13.65 -0.61
N LEU A 154 11.38 -13.38 -1.69
CA LEU A 154 12.46 -14.26 -2.17
C LEU A 154 13.59 -14.35 -1.15
N LEU A 155 14.02 -13.21 -0.59
CA LEU A 155 15.05 -13.18 0.44
C LEU A 155 14.72 -14.06 1.66
N LYS A 156 13.49 -14.00 2.13
CA LYS A 156 13.04 -14.89 3.23
C LYS A 156 13.14 -16.36 2.85
N ARG A 157 12.74 -16.73 1.64
CA ARG A 157 12.82 -18.11 1.17
C ARG A 157 14.26 -18.61 1.02
N VAL A 158 15.12 -17.75 0.45
CA VAL A 158 16.55 -18.05 0.32
C VAL A 158 17.20 -18.21 1.70
N ARG A 159 16.85 -17.37 2.67
CA ARG A 159 17.29 -17.52 4.06
C ARG A 159 16.88 -18.89 4.63
N ASP A 160 15.60 -19.24 4.50
CA ASP A 160 15.09 -20.51 5.04
C ASP A 160 15.83 -21.70 4.42
N PHE A 161 16.14 -21.62 3.13
CA PHE A 161 16.96 -22.63 2.44
C PHE A 161 18.41 -22.66 2.94
N ALA A 162 19.02 -21.50 3.18
CA ALA A 162 20.39 -21.39 3.69
C ALA A 162 20.50 -21.92 5.13
N GLN A 163 19.49 -21.75 5.97
CA GLN A 163 19.49 -22.23 7.36
C GLN A 163 19.53 -23.76 7.48
N VAL A 164 19.08 -24.48 6.45
CA VAL A 164 19.23 -25.96 6.39
C VAL A 164 20.66 -26.38 6.05
N GLY A 165 21.46 -25.46 5.51
CA GLY A 165 22.87 -25.66 5.14
C GLY A 165 23.83 -24.95 6.09
N GLU A 166 24.76 -24.18 5.52
CA GLU A 166 25.83 -23.48 6.26
C GLU A 166 25.41 -22.14 6.89
N GLY A 167 24.16 -21.72 6.73
CA GLY A 167 23.61 -20.48 7.30
C GLY A 167 23.98 -19.21 6.53
N LYS A 168 24.93 -19.25 5.59
CA LYS A 168 25.35 -18.12 4.78
C LYS A 168 24.66 -18.12 3.42
N VAL A 169 24.17 -16.96 2.98
CA VAL A 169 23.53 -16.78 1.66
C VAL A 169 24.61 -16.38 0.64
N THR A 170 25.20 -17.37 0.01
CA THR A 170 26.10 -17.18 -1.14
C THR A 170 25.29 -17.16 -2.44
N ARG A 171 25.92 -16.71 -3.54
CA ARG A 171 25.29 -16.74 -4.89
C ARG A 171 24.81 -18.14 -5.26
N SER A 172 25.60 -19.18 -4.97
CA SER A 172 25.24 -20.55 -5.29
C SER A 172 24.03 -21.04 -4.47
N VAL A 173 23.95 -20.67 -3.20
CA VAL A 173 22.81 -20.97 -2.33
C VAL A 173 21.55 -20.24 -2.81
N ALA A 174 21.68 -18.95 -3.10
CA ALA A 174 20.57 -18.15 -3.62
C ALA A 174 20.01 -18.74 -4.92
N ARG A 175 20.90 -19.10 -5.86
CA ARG A 175 20.50 -19.70 -7.13
C ARG A 175 19.79 -21.04 -6.95
N LYS A 176 20.34 -21.95 -6.16
CA LYS A 176 19.71 -23.25 -5.87
C LYS A 176 18.35 -23.09 -5.20
N ALA A 177 18.23 -22.16 -4.26
CA ALA A 177 16.98 -21.89 -3.58
C ALA A 177 15.91 -21.34 -4.54
N LEU A 178 16.29 -20.40 -5.41
CA LEU A 178 15.38 -19.79 -6.38
C LEU A 178 14.97 -20.79 -7.48
N ASP A 179 15.90 -21.64 -7.92
CA ASP A 179 15.61 -22.69 -8.89
C ASP A 179 14.67 -23.76 -8.28
N ALA A 180 14.85 -24.11 -7.00
CA ALA A 180 13.94 -25.00 -6.28
C ALA A 180 12.53 -24.40 -6.03
N LEU A 181 12.41 -23.08 -6.11
CA LEU A 181 11.13 -22.36 -6.07
C LEU A 181 10.51 -22.15 -7.46
N GLU A 182 11.11 -22.74 -8.47
CA GLU A 182 10.73 -22.60 -9.89
C GLU A 182 10.75 -21.15 -10.41
N VAL A 183 11.44 -20.25 -9.70
CA VAL A 183 11.60 -18.84 -10.13
C VAL A 183 12.71 -18.78 -11.16
N ASP A 184 12.36 -18.52 -12.40
CA ASP A 184 13.31 -18.45 -13.51
C ASP A 184 14.23 -17.20 -13.46
N SER A 185 15.12 -17.06 -14.45
CA SER A 185 16.03 -15.91 -14.54
C SER A 185 15.34 -14.56 -14.76
N ALA A 186 14.08 -14.57 -15.23
CA ALA A 186 13.22 -13.39 -15.41
C ALA A 186 12.31 -13.14 -14.20
N GLY A 187 12.35 -14.03 -13.19
CA GLY A 187 11.52 -13.94 -11.99
C GLY A 187 10.09 -14.43 -12.17
N LEU A 188 9.86 -15.28 -13.18
CA LEU A 188 8.57 -15.95 -13.40
C LEU A 188 8.55 -17.28 -12.63
N ASP A 189 7.43 -17.56 -11.97
CA ASP A 189 7.05 -18.76 -11.26
C ASP A 189 5.86 -19.44 -11.90
#